data_5312a37984d290dd9a528ba535268a90
#
_entry.id   5312a37984d290dd9a528ba535268a90
#
_cell.length_a   1.000
_cell.length_b   1.000
_cell.length_c   1.000
_cell.angle_alpha   90.00
_cell.angle_beta   90.00
_cell.angle_gamma   90.00
#
_symmetry.space_group_name_H-M   'P 1'
#
loop_
_entity.id
_entity.type
_entity.pdbx_description
1 polymer ?
#
loop_
_entity_poly.entity_id
_entity_poly.type
_entity_poly.pdbx_seq_one_letter_code
_entity_poly.pdbx_strand_id
1 'polypeptide(L)'
;MAAGADAFVKFIDVQKSYDGETLVVKSLNMDIARGEFLTMLGPSGSGKTTTLLMLAGFEVPTHGRILLDGKPIDNMPPHKRDIGMVFQNYALFPHMTVEENLAFPLQVRKLGKPEIAGRIKRALEMVRLGPYGKRRPGQLSGGQQQRVALARALVFDPKLVLMDEPLGALDKQLREQMQLEIKHIHADLGVTVVYVTHDQSEALTMSDRIAVFNDGVIQQLARPADLYERPDNAFVAQFIGENNRLHGQVTAMNGTTCQVQIPGGGPVRALAVNVDAVGQATTLSLRPERVKINPPAGSMPNLFDAEVRELIYLGDHVRTRVSVCGHEDFVVKLPNSDGAAQFEPGAKITIGWKTEDCRALDAP
;
A
#
# COMPACT_ATOMS: atom_id res chain seq x y z
N MET A 1 3.68 9.53 -18.97
CA MET A 1 3.89 10.45 -17.84
C MET A 1 5.34 10.90 -17.86
N ALA A 2 5.60 12.20 -17.85
CA ALA A 2 6.94 12.75 -17.97
C ALA A 2 7.83 12.28 -16.83
N ALA A 3 8.93 11.61 -17.12
CA ALA A 3 10.01 11.33 -16.20
C ALA A 3 10.51 12.68 -15.66
N GLY A 4 10.21 13.00 -14.40
CA GLY A 4 10.59 14.25 -13.78
C GLY A 4 12.10 14.34 -13.69
N ALA A 5 12.67 15.45 -14.11
CA ALA A 5 14.11 15.76 -14.10
C ALA A 5 14.71 15.83 -12.69
N ASP A 6 13.98 15.52 -11.63
CA ASP A 6 14.36 15.75 -10.24
C ASP A 6 14.03 14.55 -9.29
N ALA A 7 14.13 13.32 -9.80
CA ALA A 7 13.95 12.13 -8.97
C ALA A 7 15.10 11.99 -7.97
N PHE A 8 14.81 11.92 -6.67
CA PHE A 8 15.80 11.73 -5.61
C PHE A 8 16.34 10.30 -5.58
N VAL A 9 15.45 9.29 -5.73
CA VAL A 9 15.82 7.89 -5.94
C VAL A 9 15.31 7.46 -7.30
N LYS A 10 16.13 6.74 -8.07
CA LYS A 10 15.73 6.23 -9.38
C LYS A 10 16.20 4.79 -9.57
N PHE A 11 15.25 3.92 -9.89
CA PHE A 11 15.50 2.56 -10.35
C PHE A 11 15.38 2.55 -11.88
N ILE A 12 16.40 2.02 -12.56
CA ILE A 12 16.46 1.98 -14.01
C ILE A 12 16.71 0.54 -14.43
N ASP A 13 15.65 -0.09 -14.94
CA ASP A 13 15.61 -1.48 -15.43
C ASP A 13 16.28 -2.48 -14.46
N VAL A 14 15.97 -2.32 -13.16
CA VAL A 14 16.61 -3.11 -12.11
C VAL A 14 16.00 -4.51 -12.07
N GLN A 15 16.91 -5.51 -12.09
CA GLN A 15 16.56 -6.92 -11.98
C GLN A 15 17.32 -7.56 -10.82
N LYS A 16 16.73 -8.59 -10.20
CA LYS A 16 17.40 -9.41 -9.20
C LYS A 16 17.07 -10.87 -9.37
N SER A 17 18.10 -11.69 -9.47
CA SER A 17 18.06 -13.14 -9.34
C SER A 17 19.04 -13.58 -8.27
N TYR A 18 18.72 -14.65 -7.52
CA TYR A 18 19.60 -15.25 -6.53
C TYR A 18 20.26 -16.54 -7.06
N ASP A 19 19.63 -17.22 -7.99
CA ASP A 19 20.08 -18.49 -8.60
C ASP A 19 20.61 -18.33 -10.03
N GLY A 20 20.47 -17.12 -10.60
CA GLY A 20 20.84 -16.82 -11.99
C GLY A 20 19.77 -17.20 -13.02
N GLU A 21 18.70 -17.87 -12.62
CA GLU A 21 17.63 -18.34 -13.51
C GLU A 21 16.31 -17.62 -13.24
N THR A 22 15.88 -17.54 -11.97
CA THR A 22 14.60 -16.97 -11.56
C THR A 22 14.76 -15.51 -11.14
N LEU A 23 14.01 -14.62 -11.81
CA LEU A 23 13.99 -13.21 -11.44
C LEU A 23 12.96 -12.95 -10.32
N VAL A 24 13.43 -12.56 -9.14
CA VAL A 24 12.61 -12.09 -8.01
C VAL A 24 12.14 -10.66 -8.23
N VAL A 25 12.96 -9.82 -8.86
CA VAL A 25 12.61 -8.50 -9.39
C VAL A 25 12.93 -8.53 -10.88
N LYS A 26 11.91 -8.26 -11.72
CA LYS A 26 12.00 -8.55 -13.17
C LYS A 26 12.47 -7.36 -14.01
N SER A 27 11.83 -6.22 -13.92
CA SER A 27 12.23 -5.01 -14.66
C SER A 27 11.66 -3.79 -13.91
N LEU A 28 12.35 -3.41 -12.86
CA LEU A 28 11.90 -2.34 -11.98
C LEU A 28 12.36 -1.00 -12.51
N ASN A 29 11.38 -0.17 -12.90
CA ASN A 29 11.54 1.23 -13.23
C ASN A 29 10.68 2.05 -12.29
N MET A 30 11.28 2.87 -11.43
CA MET A 30 10.57 3.65 -10.43
C MET A 30 11.37 4.89 -10.03
N ASP A 31 10.68 6.02 -10.00
CA ASP A 31 11.23 7.29 -9.54
C ASP A 31 10.57 7.69 -8.22
N ILE A 32 11.36 8.15 -7.26
CA ILE A 32 10.90 8.65 -5.95
C ILE A 32 11.37 10.08 -5.79
N ALA A 33 10.45 11.00 -5.52
CA ALA A 33 10.75 12.40 -5.34
C ALA A 33 11.41 12.66 -3.96
N ARG A 34 12.10 13.77 -3.82
CA ARG A 34 12.64 14.20 -2.52
C ARG A 34 11.49 14.57 -1.58
N GLY A 35 11.56 14.09 -0.33
CA GLY A 35 10.52 14.32 0.67
C GLY A 35 9.25 13.50 0.47
N GLU A 36 9.23 12.57 -0.48
CA GLU A 36 8.09 11.70 -0.74
C GLU A 36 8.01 10.54 0.25
N PHE A 37 6.81 10.18 0.68
CA PHE A 37 6.51 8.93 1.35
C PHE A 37 5.98 7.92 0.33
N LEU A 38 6.86 7.04 -0.15
CA LEU A 38 6.50 5.98 -1.09
C LEU A 38 6.32 4.66 -0.35
N THR A 39 5.20 3.97 -0.58
CA THR A 39 4.99 2.61 -0.07
C THR A 39 5.07 1.57 -1.19
N MET A 40 5.84 0.52 -0.97
CA MET A 40 5.82 -0.72 -1.75
C MET A 40 4.87 -1.69 -1.08
N LEU A 41 3.74 -1.97 -1.73
CA LEU A 41 2.64 -2.79 -1.22
C LEU A 41 2.47 -4.04 -2.11
N GLY A 42 2.14 -5.18 -1.54
CA GLY A 42 1.91 -6.40 -2.33
C GLY A 42 1.97 -7.67 -1.49
N PRO A 43 1.63 -8.83 -2.04
CA PRO A 43 1.71 -10.12 -1.35
C PRO A 43 3.14 -10.49 -0.98
N SER A 44 3.30 -11.43 -0.05
CA SER A 44 4.61 -11.99 0.31
C SER A 44 5.28 -12.61 -0.92
N GLY A 45 6.60 -12.43 -1.04
CA GLY A 45 7.37 -12.95 -2.18
C GLY A 45 7.29 -12.12 -3.48
N SER A 46 6.59 -10.98 -3.50
CA SER A 46 6.47 -10.15 -4.71
C SER A 46 7.69 -9.27 -5.04
N GLY A 47 8.79 -9.36 -4.29
CA GLY A 47 10.04 -8.63 -4.56
C GLY A 47 10.26 -7.32 -3.79
N LYS A 48 9.32 -6.90 -2.91
CA LYS A 48 9.38 -5.62 -2.16
C LYS A 48 10.61 -5.51 -1.25
N THR A 49 10.77 -6.45 -0.32
CA THR A 49 11.91 -6.49 0.61
C THR A 49 13.23 -6.60 -0.14
N THR A 50 13.30 -7.40 -1.21
CA THR A 50 14.49 -7.49 -2.08
C THR A 50 14.81 -6.12 -2.69
N THR A 51 13.81 -5.40 -3.19
CA THR A 51 13.98 -4.04 -3.74
C THR A 51 14.48 -3.08 -2.67
N LEU A 52 13.91 -3.13 -1.45
CA LEU A 52 14.36 -2.33 -0.31
C LEU A 52 15.82 -2.64 0.06
N LEU A 53 16.20 -3.93 0.12
CA LEU A 53 17.56 -4.37 0.45
C LEU A 53 18.58 -3.95 -0.62
N MET A 54 18.20 -3.94 -1.90
CA MET A 54 19.03 -3.39 -2.96
C MET A 54 19.25 -1.87 -2.78
N LEU A 55 18.22 -1.11 -2.43
CA LEU A 55 18.34 0.32 -2.12
C LEU A 55 19.16 0.57 -0.85
N ALA A 56 19.04 -0.28 0.16
CA ALA A 56 19.84 -0.21 1.39
C ALA A 56 21.31 -0.60 1.19
N GLY A 57 21.64 -1.39 0.14
CA GLY A 57 22.98 -1.89 -0.17
C GLY A 57 23.34 -3.22 0.49
N PHE A 58 22.36 -3.94 1.02
CA PHE A 58 22.55 -5.31 1.50
C PHE A 58 22.50 -6.33 0.35
N GLU A 59 21.87 -5.95 -0.75
CA GLU A 59 21.78 -6.74 -1.99
C GLU A 59 22.32 -5.90 -3.16
N VAL A 60 22.90 -6.57 -4.15
CA VAL A 60 23.37 -5.94 -5.39
C VAL A 60 22.40 -6.33 -6.51
N PRO A 61 21.91 -5.41 -7.34
CA PRO A 61 21.09 -5.74 -8.49
C PRO A 61 21.87 -6.64 -9.47
N THR A 62 21.19 -7.61 -10.06
CA THR A 62 21.79 -8.48 -11.10
C THR A 62 21.92 -7.72 -12.42
N HIS A 63 20.97 -6.81 -12.70
CA HIS A 63 20.96 -5.93 -13.86
C HIS A 63 20.36 -4.57 -13.49
N GLY A 64 20.63 -3.56 -14.33
CA GLY A 64 20.11 -2.21 -14.13
C GLY A 64 20.93 -1.36 -13.17
N ARG A 65 20.38 -0.22 -12.76
CA ARG A 65 21.06 0.76 -11.89
C ARG A 65 20.10 1.36 -10.87
N ILE A 66 20.66 1.71 -9.71
CA ILE A 66 19.97 2.49 -8.68
C ILE A 66 20.74 3.79 -8.48
N LEU A 67 20.04 4.91 -8.66
CA LEU A 67 20.62 6.24 -8.44
C LEU A 67 20.03 6.85 -7.15
N LEU A 68 20.87 7.48 -6.37
CA LEU A 68 20.48 8.31 -5.22
C LEU A 68 21.09 9.72 -5.43
N ASP A 69 20.22 10.73 -5.49
CA ASP A 69 20.63 12.12 -5.77
C ASP A 69 21.49 12.22 -7.05
N GLY A 70 21.05 11.51 -8.11
CA GLY A 70 21.73 11.42 -9.41
C GLY A 70 23.01 10.57 -9.43
N LYS A 71 23.46 10.02 -8.31
CA LYS A 71 24.68 9.21 -8.22
C LYS A 71 24.38 7.72 -8.16
N PRO A 72 25.09 6.87 -8.92
CA PRO A 72 24.89 5.42 -8.84
C PRO A 72 25.38 4.89 -7.48
N ILE A 73 24.55 4.04 -6.87
CA ILE A 73 24.81 3.44 -5.56
C ILE A 73 24.90 1.91 -5.61
N ASP A 74 24.85 1.29 -6.79
CA ASP A 74 24.75 -0.16 -6.97
C ASP A 74 25.79 -0.93 -6.17
N ASN A 75 27.06 -0.50 -6.21
CA ASN A 75 28.19 -1.12 -5.53
C ASN A 75 28.61 -0.39 -4.24
N MET A 76 27.81 0.60 -3.77
CA MET A 76 28.11 1.33 -2.55
C MET A 76 27.64 0.53 -1.33
N PRO A 77 28.54 0.21 -0.37
CA PRO A 77 28.14 -0.55 0.82
C PRO A 77 27.17 0.26 1.72
N PRO A 78 26.31 -0.40 2.52
CA PRO A 78 25.27 0.24 3.31
C PRO A 78 25.73 1.43 4.15
N HIS A 79 26.87 1.29 4.85
CA HIS A 79 27.38 2.32 5.76
C HIS A 79 27.86 3.61 5.07
N LYS A 80 27.99 3.63 3.74
CA LYS A 80 28.37 4.80 2.95
C LYS A 80 27.18 5.47 2.24
N ARG A 81 25.98 4.86 2.29
CA ARG A 81 24.79 5.39 1.59
C ARG A 81 24.09 6.51 2.35
N ASP A 82 24.41 6.69 3.63
CA ASP A 82 23.79 7.69 4.53
C ASP A 82 22.25 7.57 4.62
N ILE A 83 21.78 6.33 4.66
CA ILE A 83 20.36 5.94 4.68
C ILE A 83 20.02 5.44 6.09
N GLY A 84 18.88 5.92 6.64
CA GLY A 84 18.30 5.35 7.85
C GLY A 84 17.52 4.07 7.52
N MET A 85 17.55 3.06 8.40
CA MET A 85 16.78 1.83 8.20
C MET A 85 16.10 1.36 9.47
N VAL A 86 14.83 1.01 9.34
CA VAL A 86 14.02 0.33 10.36
C VAL A 86 13.69 -1.06 9.83
N PHE A 87 14.12 -2.09 10.55
CA PHE A 87 13.89 -3.49 10.21
C PHE A 87 12.60 -4.00 10.87
N GLN A 88 12.02 -5.05 10.34
CA GLN A 88 10.79 -5.69 10.82
C GLN A 88 10.87 -6.10 12.31
N ASN A 89 12.03 -6.56 12.77
CA ASN A 89 12.29 -6.93 14.17
C ASN A 89 12.96 -5.81 14.98
N TYR A 90 12.90 -4.56 14.47
CA TYR A 90 13.51 -3.36 15.05
C TYR A 90 15.06 -3.38 15.11
N ALA A 91 15.69 -4.54 15.15
CA ALA A 91 17.14 -4.77 15.22
C ALA A 91 17.85 -3.89 16.29
N LEU A 92 17.20 -3.68 17.44
CA LEU A 92 17.82 -2.96 18.55
C LEU A 92 18.91 -3.83 19.21
N PHE A 93 19.99 -3.19 19.64
CA PHE A 93 21.04 -3.86 20.40
C PHE A 93 20.56 -4.14 21.82
N PRO A 94 20.29 -5.42 22.19
CA PRO A 94 19.59 -5.74 23.44
C PRO A 94 20.44 -5.49 24.70
N HIS A 95 21.77 -5.45 24.54
CA HIS A 95 22.73 -5.21 25.62
C HIS A 95 23.00 -3.70 25.86
N MET A 96 22.56 -2.83 24.95
CA MET A 96 22.69 -1.37 25.02
C MET A 96 21.40 -0.74 25.57
N THR A 97 21.54 0.39 26.27
CA THR A 97 20.41 1.25 26.63
C THR A 97 19.84 1.94 25.39
N VAL A 98 18.69 2.61 25.55
CA VAL A 98 18.08 3.42 24.49
C VAL A 98 19.03 4.52 24.02
N GLU A 99 19.65 5.27 24.95
CA GLU A 99 20.63 6.30 24.62
C GLU A 99 21.83 5.73 23.85
N GLU A 100 22.34 4.58 24.26
CA GLU A 100 23.47 3.90 23.58
C GLU A 100 23.06 3.40 22.18
N ASN A 101 21.86 2.88 21.99
CA ASN A 101 21.32 2.55 20.66
C ASN A 101 21.26 3.77 19.75
N LEU A 102 20.86 4.93 20.24
CA LEU A 102 20.81 6.18 19.49
C LEU A 102 22.21 6.78 19.28
N ALA A 103 23.12 6.61 20.22
CA ALA A 103 24.50 7.07 20.12
C ALA A 103 25.29 6.32 19.03
N PHE A 104 25.00 5.02 18.82
CA PHE A 104 25.76 4.14 17.95
C PHE A 104 25.95 4.69 16.54
N PRO A 105 24.91 5.07 15.76
CA PRO A 105 25.09 5.61 14.41
C PRO A 105 25.84 6.95 14.39
N LEU A 106 25.78 7.73 15.46
CA LEU A 106 26.49 9.00 15.59
C LEU A 106 27.99 8.79 15.88
N GLN A 107 28.31 7.79 16.72
CA GLN A 107 29.70 7.39 17.03
C GLN A 107 30.41 6.83 15.80
N VAL A 108 29.73 6.00 14.99
CA VAL A 108 30.26 5.50 13.71
C VAL A 108 30.60 6.66 12.78
N ARG A 109 29.84 7.76 12.82
CA ARG A 109 30.10 9.00 12.07
C ARG A 109 31.14 9.91 12.72
N LYS A 110 31.73 9.49 13.87
CA LYS A 110 32.80 10.20 14.61
C LYS A 110 32.38 11.61 15.08
N LEU A 111 31.11 11.81 15.43
CA LEU A 111 30.62 13.07 15.99
C LEU A 111 31.15 13.29 17.42
N GLY A 112 31.26 14.56 17.82
CA GLY A 112 31.73 14.93 19.17
C GLY A 112 30.69 14.62 20.26
N LYS A 113 31.14 14.29 21.47
CA LYS A 113 30.26 13.94 22.60
C LYS A 113 29.14 14.95 22.89
N PRO A 114 29.37 16.28 22.88
CA PRO A 114 28.30 17.26 23.12
C PRO A 114 27.23 17.23 22.01
N GLU A 115 27.63 17.06 20.75
CA GLU A 115 26.72 16.97 19.61
C GLU A 115 25.88 15.69 19.70
N ILE A 116 26.50 14.54 20.02
CA ILE A 116 25.81 13.26 20.24
C ILE A 116 24.73 13.43 21.32
N ALA A 117 25.07 14.01 22.48
CA ALA A 117 24.10 14.22 23.55
C ALA A 117 22.90 15.09 23.12
N GLY A 118 23.17 16.18 22.38
CA GLY A 118 22.13 17.07 21.85
C GLY A 118 21.21 16.37 20.83
N ARG A 119 21.76 15.57 19.91
CA ARG A 119 20.99 14.82 18.92
C ARG A 119 20.14 13.73 19.58
N ILE A 120 20.68 12.99 20.55
CA ILE A 120 19.95 11.97 21.31
C ILE A 120 18.74 12.60 22.03
N LYS A 121 18.96 13.73 22.73
CA LYS A 121 17.88 14.43 23.41
C LYS A 121 16.73 14.79 22.47
N ARG A 122 17.03 15.42 21.33
CA ARG A 122 16.04 15.77 20.31
C ARG A 122 15.33 14.55 19.75
N ALA A 123 16.06 13.47 19.44
CA ALA A 123 15.50 12.24 18.92
C ALA A 123 14.53 11.57 19.92
N LEU A 124 14.86 11.56 21.21
CA LEU A 124 13.99 11.05 22.26
C LEU A 124 12.74 11.92 22.48
N GLU A 125 12.87 13.25 22.38
CA GLU A 125 11.74 14.16 22.46
C GLU A 125 10.79 13.97 21.27
N MET A 126 11.31 13.85 20.05
CA MET A 126 10.55 13.61 18.81
C MET A 126 9.66 12.37 18.90
N VAL A 127 10.16 11.27 19.47
CA VAL A 127 9.40 10.03 19.63
C VAL A 127 8.73 9.88 21.01
N ARG A 128 8.71 10.94 21.84
CA ARG A 128 8.11 10.99 23.19
C ARG A 128 8.64 9.93 24.16
N LEU A 129 9.94 9.64 24.09
CA LEU A 129 10.62 8.66 24.94
C LEU A 129 11.69 9.29 25.87
N GLY A 130 11.65 10.59 26.15
CA GLY A 130 12.61 11.30 27.00
C GLY A 130 12.96 10.57 28.31
N PRO A 131 11.97 10.08 29.13
CA PRO A 131 12.24 9.40 30.40
C PRO A 131 12.87 8.00 30.26
N TYR A 132 12.94 7.43 29.05
CA TYR A 132 13.31 6.03 28.83
C TYR A 132 14.77 5.84 28.39
N GLY A 133 15.56 6.90 28.27
CA GLY A 133 16.93 6.87 27.73
C GLY A 133 17.85 5.82 28.37
N LYS A 134 17.72 5.58 29.66
CA LYS A 134 18.55 4.63 30.43
C LYS A 134 18.02 3.18 30.43
N ARG A 135 16.82 2.93 29.86
CA ARG A 135 16.27 1.57 29.77
C ARG A 135 16.93 0.77 28.65
N ARG A 136 16.91 -0.55 28.78
CA ARG A 136 17.28 -1.50 27.71
C ARG A 136 16.05 -1.92 26.92
N PRO A 137 16.19 -2.36 25.66
CA PRO A 137 15.06 -2.80 24.82
C PRO A 137 14.09 -3.78 25.51
N GLY A 138 14.60 -4.79 26.23
CA GLY A 138 13.76 -5.75 26.95
C GLY A 138 12.90 -5.17 28.10
N GLN A 139 13.09 -3.90 28.45
CA GLN A 139 12.30 -3.18 29.45
C GLN A 139 11.24 -2.25 28.83
N LEU A 140 11.06 -2.35 27.51
CA LEU A 140 10.17 -1.51 26.71
C LEU A 140 9.05 -2.36 26.09
N SER A 141 7.87 -1.76 25.91
CA SER A 141 6.81 -2.36 25.11
C SER A 141 7.21 -2.41 23.61
N GLY A 142 6.54 -3.24 22.81
CA GLY A 142 6.79 -3.33 21.36
C GLY A 142 6.72 -1.97 20.64
N GLY A 143 5.70 -1.16 20.92
CA GLY A 143 5.59 0.18 20.36
C GLY A 143 6.69 1.15 20.83
N GLN A 144 7.17 1.00 22.08
CA GLN A 144 8.32 1.78 22.55
C GLN A 144 9.61 1.35 21.85
N GLN A 145 9.82 0.05 21.65
CA GLN A 145 10.98 -0.46 20.90
C GLN A 145 10.97 0.04 19.46
N GLN A 146 9.82 0.05 18.81
CA GLN A 146 9.66 0.60 17.47
C GLN A 146 10.01 2.08 17.40
N ARG A 147 9.52 2.89 18.35
CA ARG A 147 9.88 4.33 18.43
C ARG A 147 11.37 4.53 18.61
N VAL A 148 12.05 3.69 19.40
CA VAL A 148 13.51 3.71 19.52
C VAL A 148 14.17 3.38 18.18
N ALA A 149 13.69 2.38 17.44
CA ALA A 149 14.23 2.02 16.13
C ALA A 149 14.06 3.17 15.11
N LEU A 150 12.89 3.80 15.10
CA LEU A 150 12.61 4.98 14.29
C LEU A 150 13.53 6.16 14.66
N ALA A 151 13.65 6.48 15.95
CA ALA A 151 14.56 7.51 16.44
C ALA A 151 16.01 7.23 16.05
N ARG A 152 16.47 5.96 16.15
CA ARG A 152 17.82 5.55 15.74
C ARG A 152 18.05 5.74 14.25
N ALA A 153 17.05 5.47 13.41
CA ALA A 153 17.12 5.67 11.98
C ALA A 153 17.16 7.16 11.58
N LEU A 154 16.60 8.05 12.41
CA LEU A 154 16.49 9.49 12.15
C LEU A 154 17.56 10.35 12.86
N VAL A 155 18.22 9.84 13.90
CA VAL A 155 19.09 10.63 14.80
C VAL A 155 20.27 11.34 14.14
N PHE A 156 20.69 10.88 12.95
CA PHE A 156 21.79 11.48 12.19
C PHE A 156 21.32 12.35 11.00
N ASP A 157 20.03 12.70 10.96
CA ASP A 157 19.39 13.53 9.93
C ASP A 157 19.55 12.97 8.50
N PRO A 158 19.17 11.69 8.25
CA PRO A 158 19.30 11.09 6.92
C PRO A 158 18.35 11.79 5.92
N LYS A 159 18.71 11.78 4.63
CA LYS A 159 17.83 12.25 3.55
C LYS A 159 16.83 11.19 3.08
N LEU A 160 17.08 9.92 3.40
CA LEU A 160 16.29 8.76 3.03
C LEU A 160 16.16 7.80 4.21
N VAL A 161 14.96 7.37 4.51
CA VAL A 161 14.65 6.33 5.50
C VAL A 161 13.94 5.17 4.82
N LEU A 162 14.43 3.97 5.07
CA LEU A 162 13.83 2.72 4.62
C LEU A 162 13.17 2.02 5.79
N MET A 163 11.96 1.49 5.59
CA MET A 163 11.23 0.78 6.63
C MET A 163 10.68 -0.53 6.07
N ASP A 164 11.10 -1.65 6.65
CA ASP A 164 10.69 -3.00 6.24
C ASP A 164 9.68 -3.56 7.25
N GLU A 165 8.39 -3.51 6.90
CA GLU A 165 7.24 -3.99 7.71
C GLU A 165 7.30 -3.58 9.19
N PRO A 166 7.59 -2.30 9.53
CA PRO A 166 7.91 -1.92 10.91
C PRO A 166 6.72 -2.02 11.88
N LEU A 167 5.48 -2.13 11.39
CA LEU A 167 4.27 -2.21 12.20
C LEU A 167 3.70 -3.62 12.35
N GLY A 168 4.28 -4.62 11.68
CA GLY A 168 3.72 -5.96 11.58
C GLY A 168 3.55 -6.70 12.92
N ALA A 169 4.36 -6.39 13.93
CA ALA A 169 4.32 -7.04 15.24
C ALA A 169 3.39 -6.36 16.27
N LEU A 170 2.68 -5.28 15.87
CA LEU A 170 1.82 -4.51 16.77
C LEU A 170 0.35 -4.94 16.68
N ASP A 171 -0.37 -4.80 17.81
CA ASP A 171 -1.82 -4.91 17.82
C ASP A 171 -2.47 -3.79 16.99
N LYS A 172 -3.76 -3.96 16.64
CA LYS A 172 -4.47 -3.05 15.74
C LYS A 172 -4.48 -1.60 16.23
N GLN A 173 -4.83 -1.37 17.49
CA GLN A 173 -4.97 -0.01 18.03
C GLN A 173 -3.62 0.72 18.07
N LEU A 174 -2.58 0.04 18.51
CA LEU A 174 -1.23 0.60 18.56
C LEU A 174 -0.68 0.84 17.14
N ARG A 175 -0.98 -0.04 16.19
CA ARG A 175 -0.62 0.13 14.78
C ARG A 175 -1.23 1.39 14.18
N GLU A 176 -2.54 1.60 14.35
CA GLU A 176 -3.23 2.81 13.88
C GLU A 176 -2.63 4.10 14.50
N GLN A 177 -2.31 4.07 15.79
CA GLN A 177 -1.64 5.18 16.44
C GLN A 177 -0.24 5.46 15.85
N MET A 178 0.54 4.40 15.62
CA MET A 178 1.90 4.51 15.08
C MET A 178 1.93 4.99 13.62
N GLN A 179 0.94 4.61 12.81
CA GLN A 179 0.78 5.13 11.44
C GLN A 179 0.68 6.66 11.45
N LEU A 180 -0.18 7.22 12.29
CA LEU A 180 -0.36 8.67 12.40
C LEU A 180 0.92 9.35 12.92
N GLU A 181 1.61 8.74 13.87
CA GLU A 181 2.84 9.27 14.44
C GLU A 181 3.97 9.30 13.39
N ILE A 182 4.16 8.22 12.63
CA ILE A 182 5.14 8.17 11.53
C ILE A 182 4.81 9.23 10.47
N LYS A 183 3.53 9.37 10.11
CA LYS A 183 3.08 10.38 9.15
C LYS A 183 3.38 11.82 9.62
N HIS A 184 3.15 12.11 10.89
CA HIS A 184 3.47 13.43 11.46
C HIS A 184 4.98 13.68 11.47
N ILE A 185 5.79 12.71 11.92
CA ILE A 185 7.25 12.83 11.90
C ILE A 185 7.77 13.05 10.47
N HIS A 186 7.20 12.34 9.48
CA HIS A 186 7.54 12.56 8.07
C HIS A 186 7.21 13.99 7.62
N ALA A 187 6.00 14.48 7.92
CA ALA A 187 5.57 15.84 7.56
C ALA A 187 6.44 16.91 8.21
N ASP A 188 6.85 16.73 9.48
CA ASP A 188 7.67 17.67 10.23
C ASP A 188 9.12 17.72 9.74
N LEU A 189 9.67 16.58 9.32
CA LEU A 189 11.08 16.47 8.91
C LEU A 189 11.29 16.63 7.41
N GLY A 190 10.29 16.38 6.57
CA GLY A 190 10.41 16.39 5.10
C GLY A 190 11.40 15.35 4.56
N VAL A 191 11.67 14.28 5.32
CA VAL A 191 12.58 13.21 4.93
C VAL A 191 11.94 12.31 3.88
N THR A 192 12.69 11.84 2.89
CA THR A 192 12.16 10.84 1.94
C THR A 192 12.02 9.49 2.64
N VAL A 193 10.88 8.83 2.47
CA VAL A 193 10.60 7.52 3.07
C VAL A 193 10.26 6.49 2.00
N VAL A 194 10.89 5.31 2.08
CA VAL A 194 10.47 4.11 1.34
C VAL A 194 10.02 3.06 2.35
N TYR A 195 8.74 2.74 2.30
CA TYR A 195 8.06 1.89 3.25
C TYR A 195 7.61 0.59 2.58
N VAL A 196 7.86 -0.55 3.21
CA VAL A 196 7.37 -1.85 2.75
C VAL A 196 6.30 -2.36 3.70
N THR A 197 5.19 -2.80 3.16
CA THR A 197 4.13 -3.47 3.92
C THR A 197 3.32 -4.42 3.03
N HIS A 198 2.57 -5.30 3.66
CA HIS A 198 1.48 -6.07 3.04
C HIS A 198 0.10 -5.59 3.53
N ASP A 199 0.04 -4.63 4.46
CA ASP A 199 -1.19 -4.06 5.01
C ASP A 199 -1.63 -2.86 4.16
N GLN A 200 -2.83 -2.98 3.56
CA GLN A 200 -3.42 -1.95 2.70
C GLN A 200 -3.76 -0.68 3.48
N SER A 201 -4.19 -0.83 4.75
CA SER A 201 -4.59 0.33 5.56
C SER A 201 -3.38 1.21 5.89
N GLU A 202 -2.21 0.61 6.15
CA GLU A 202 -0.96 1.33 6.33
C GLU A 202 -0.61 2.14 5.07
N ALA A 203 -0.61 1.47 3.91
CA ALA A 203 -0.28 2.09 2.65
C ALA A 203 -1.23 3.25 2.29
N LEU A 204 -2.54 3.03 2.40
CA LEU A 204 -3.56 4.04 2.06
C LEU A 204 -3.52 5.26 3.01
N THR A 205 -3.14 5.06 4.28
CA THR A 205 -3.15 6.12 5.31
C THR A 205 -1.92 7.03 5.23
N MET A 206 -0.73 6.45 4.97
CA MET A 206 0.53 7.18 5.16
C MET A 206 1.13 7.73 3.87
N SER A 207 0.86 7.11 2.71
CA SER A 207 1.65 7.31 1.50
C SER A 207 1.22 8.49 0.65
N ASP A 208 2.18 9.14 0.01
CA ASP A 208 1.93 10.05 -1.11
C ASP A 208 1.66 9.26 -2.40
N ARG A 209 2.46 8.20 -2.64
CA ARG A 209 2.21 7.21 -3.70
C ARG A 209 2.46 5.79 -3.19
N ILE A 210 1.79 4.84 -3.82
CA ILE A 210 1.91 3.42 -3.55
C ILE A 210 2.30 2.69 -4.83
N ALA A 211 3.36 1.89 -4.76
CA ALA A 211 3.75 0.94 -5.80
C ALA A 211 3.18 -0.43 -5.42
N VAL A 212 2.20 -0.91 -6.17
CA VAL A 212 1.61 -2.24 -5.97
C VAL A 212 2.46 -3.27 -6.70
N PHE A 213 3.10 -4.15 -5.94
CA PHE A 213 3.96 -5.21 -6.44
C PHE A 213 3.20 -6.54 -6.57
N ASN A 214 3.42 -7.24 -7.66
CA ASN A 214 3.04 -8.62 -7.83
C ASN A 214 4.02 -9.32 -8.76
N ASP A 215 4.45 -10.53 -8.40
CA ASP A 215 5.32 -11.37 -9.23
C ASP A 215 6.55 -10.64 -9.80
N GLY A 216 7.22 -9.85 -8.95
CA GLY A 216 8.47 -9.15 -9.29
C GLY A 216 8.31 -7.92 -10.17
N VAL A 217 7.09 -7.45 -10.44
CA VAL A 217 6.82 -6.24 -11.22
C VAL A 217 5.87 -5.29 -10.49
N ILE A 218 5.93 -4.00 -10.82
CA ILE A 218 4.96 -3.00 -10.37
C ILE A 218 3.72 -3.12 -11.27
N GLN A 219 2.57 -3.42 -10.67
CA GLN A 219 1.28 -3.50 -11.35
C GLN A 219 0.67 -2.11 -11.57
N GLN A 220 0.82 -1.23 -10.59
CA GLN A 220 0.41 0.17 -10.68
C GLN A 220 1.19 0.99 -9.66
N LEU A 221 1.56 2.22 -10.02
CA LEU A 221 2.18 3.22 -9.14
C LEU A 221 1.34 4.50 -9.21
N ALA A 222 0.61 4.79 -8.13
CA ALA A 222 -0.32 5.92 -8.10
C ALA A 222 -0.55 6.44 -6.67
N ARG A 223 -1.29 7.55 -6.54
CA ARG A 223 -1.77 8.05 -5.25
C ARG A 223 -2.79 7.07 -4.64
N PRO A 224 -2.94 7.04 -3.31
CA PRO A 224 -3.89 6.15 -2.63
C PRO A 224 -5.31 6.19 -3.21
N ALA A 225 -5.86 7.38 -3.42
CA ALA A 225 -7.21 7.55 -3.98
C ALA A 225 -7.32 7.00 -5.41
N ASP A 226 -6.30 7.21 -6.26
CA ASP A 226 -6.31 6.71 -7.63
C ASP A 226 -6.22 5.18 -7.67
N LEU A 227 -5.41 4.56 -6.80
CA LEU A 227 -5.34 3.09 -6.68
C LEU A 227 -6.68 2.46 -6.29
N TYR A 228 -7.39 3.10 -5.36
CA TYR A 228 -8.68 2.60 -4.88
C TYR A 228 -9.80 2.81 -5.90
N GLU A 229 -9.92 4.03 -6.45
CA GLU A 229 -11.01 4.43 -7.33
C GLU A 229 -10.75 4.07 -8.81
N ARG A 230 -9.48 3.98 -9.21
CA ARG A 230 -9.06 3.83 -10.61
C ARG A 230 -7.99 2.74 -10.78
N PRO A 231 -8.29 1.50 -10.38
CA PRO A 231 -7.35 0.40 -10.62
C PRO A 231 -7.12 0.19 -12.12
N ASP A 232 -5.87 -0.02 -12.51
CA ASP A 232 -5.48 -0.20 -13.91
C ASP A 232 -5.72 -1.64 -14.40
N ASN A 233 -5.75 -2.63 -13.51
CA ASN A 233 -5.94 -4.04 -13.84
C ASN A 233 -6.74 -4.79 -12.75
N ALA A 234 -7.16 -6.02 -13.08
CA ALA A 234 -7.98 -6.86 -12.21
C ALA A 234 -7.25 -7.23 -10.90
N PHE A 235 -5.92 -7.42 -10.96
CA PHE A 235 -5.12 -7.71 -9.76
C PHE A 235 -5.18 -6.54 -8.77
N VAL A 236 -4.90 -5.32 -9.20
CA VAL A 236 -4.92 -4.13 -8.33
C VAL A 236 -6.32 -3.90 -7.77
N ALA A 237 -7.36 -4.03 -8.61
CA ALA A 237 -8.76 -3.89 -8.19
C ALA A 237 -9.14 -4.86 -7.08
N GLN A 238 -8.66 -6.10 -7.15
CA GLN A 238 -8.91 -7.14 -6.15
C GLN A 238 -8.02 -7.00 -4.92
N PHE A 239 -6.77 -6.60 -5.13
CA PHE A 239 -5.80 -6.52 -4.05
C PHE A 239 -6.03 -5.29 -3.16
N ILE A 240 -6.51 -4.16 -3.70
CA ILE A 240 -6.78 -2.93 -2.95
C ILE A 240 -8.26 -2.86 -2.54
N GLY A 241 -8.53 -3.11 -1.26
CA GLY A 241 -9.89 -3.05 -0.70
C GLY A 241 -10.80 -4.20 -1.13
N GLU A 242 -12.03 -4.16 -0.66
CA GLU A 242 -13.05 -5.14 -1.05
C GLU A 242 -13.63 -4.80 -2.43
N ASN A 243 -13.87 -5.82 -3.26
CA ASN A 243 -14.27 -5.63 -4.65
C ASN A 243 -15.21 -6.74 -5.12
N ASN A 244 -16.33 -6.37 -5.75
CA ASN A 244 -17.19 -7.28 -6.49
C ASN A 244 -16.60 -7.54 -7.87
N ARG A 245 -16.60 -8.81 -8.29
CA ARG A 245 -16.12 -9.25 -9.59
C ARG A 245 -17.22 -9.96 -10.34
N LEU A 246 -17.48 -9.52 -11.58
CA LEU A 246 -18.37 -10.19 -12.50
C LEU A 246 -17.60 -10.48 -13.78
N HIS A 247 -17.59 -11.72 -14.20
CA HIS A 247 -16.94 -12.11 -15.45
C HIS A 247 -17.92 -12.03 -16.61
N GLY A 248 -17.47 -11.55 -17.75
CA GLY A 248 -18.32 -11.42 -18.92
C GLY A 248 -17.52 -11.22 -20.21
N GLN A 249 -18.25 -10.97 -21.28
CA GLN A 249 -17.71 -10.72 -22.60
C GLN A 249 -18.19 -9.37 -23.13
N VAL A 250 -17.28 -8.59 -23.70
CA VAL A 250 -17.59 -7.30 -24.29
C VAL A 250 -18.47 -7.50 -25.52
N THR A 251 -19.64 -6.87 -25.55
CA THR A 251 -20.61 -6.95 -26.67
C THR A 251 -20.69 -5.68 -27.49
N ALA A 252 -20.32 -4.54 -26.90
CA ALA A 252 -20.26 -3.27 -27.61
C ALA A 252 -19.21 -2.35 -26.97
N MET A 253 -18.58 -1.50 -27.78
CA MET A 253 -17.66 -0.46 -27.36
C MET A 253 -18.22 0.91 -27.75
N ASN A 254 -18.12 1.91 -26.87
CA ASN A 254 -18.56 3.29 -27.16
C ASN A 254 -17.59 4.28 -26.49
N GLY A 255 -16.50 4.57 -27.21
CA GLY A 255 -15.43 5.42 -26.69
C GLY A 255 -14.79 4.87 -25.43
N THR A 256 -14.95 5.58 -24.30
CA THR A 256 -14.39 5.20 -22.99
C THR A 256 -15.28 4.22 -22.21
N THR A 257 -16.41 3.80 -22.77
CA THR A 257 -17.36 2.88 -22.11
C THR A 257 -17.57 1.63 -22.96
N CYS A 258 -17.95 0.55 -22.33
CA CYS A 258 -18.30 -0.70 -22.99
C CYS A 258 -19.58 -1.30 -22.40
N GLN A 259 -20.16 -2.23 -23.14
CA GLN A 259 -21.23 -3.08 -22.69
C GLN A 259 -20.71 -4.51 -22.56
N VAL A 260 -20.95 -5.13 -21.43
CA VAL A 260 -20.46 -6.47 -21.10
C VAL A 260 -21.62 -7.38 -20.80
N GLN A 261 -21.74 -8.49 -21.52
CA GLN A 261 -22.71 -9.53 -21.24
C GLN A 261 -22.21 -10.45 -20.14
N ILE A 262 -22.97 -10.57 -19.04
CA ILE A 262 -22.69 -11.46 -17.91
C ILE A 262 -23.45 -12.78 -18.10
N PRO A 263 -22.82 -13.94 -17.90
CA PRO A 263 -23.53 -15.22 -17.88
C PRO A 263 -24.62 -15.23 -16.77
N GLY A 264 -25.83 -15.65 -17.11
CA GLY A 264 -26.95 -15.67 -16.16
C GLY A 264 -27.55 -14.30 -15.82
N GLY A 265 -27.06 -13.22 -16.43
CA GLY A 265 -27.54 -11.85 -16.20
C GLY A 265 -27.77 -11.09 -17.52
N GLY A 266 -28.07 -9.79 -17.37
CA GLY A 266 -28.21 -8.85 -18.49
C GLY A 266 -26.89 -8.18 -18.86
N PRO A 267 -26.93 -7.25 -19.84
CA PRO A 267 -25.79 -6.42 -20.21
C PRO A 267 -25.48 -5.40 -19.11
N VAL A 268 -24.20 -5.25 -18.79
CA VAL A 268 -23.68 -4.24 -17.83
C VAL A 268 -22.91 -3.17 -18.61
N ARG A 269 -23.18 -1.91 -18.29
CA ARG A 269 -22.40 -0.77 -18.80
C ARG A 269 -21.26 -0.46 -17.83
N ALA A 270 -20.05 -0.36 -18.36
CA ALA A 270 -18.84 -0.12 -17.58
C ALA A 270 -17.87 0.84 -18.30
N LEU A 271 -16.89 1.38 -17.57
CA LEU A 271 -15.74 2.05 -18.17
C LEU A 271 -14.81 1.01 -18.80
N ALA A 272 -14.42 1.21 -20.04
CA ALA A 272 -13.44 0.41 -20.74
C ALA A 272 -12.04 0.83 -20.29
N VAL A 273 -11.30 -0.04 -19.58
CA VAL A 273 -9.96 0.26 -19.04
C VAL A 273 -8.92 -0.62 -19.72
N ASN A 274 -9.04 -1.92 -19.59
CA ASN A 274 -8.14 -2.91 -20.21
C ASN A 274 -8.91 -3.81 -21.18
N VAL A 275 -9.80 -3.22 -21.94
CA VAL A 275 -10.58 -3.88 -23.00
C VAL A 275 -10.57 -3.02 -24.26
N ASP A 276 -10.23 -3.64 -25.40
CA ASP A 276 -9.99 -2.93 -26.66
C ASP A 276 -10.92 -3.40 -27.80
N ALA A 277 -11.59 -4.55 -27.65
CA ALA A 277 -12.37 -5.14 -28.72
C ALA A 277 -13.66 -5.82 -28.22
N VAL A 278 -14.66 -5.82 -29.10
CA VAL A 278 -15.87 -6.65 -28.96
C VAL A 278 -15.47 -8.12 -29.03
N GLY A 279 -16.08 -8.94 -28.17
CA GLY A 279 -15.76 -10.36 -28.02
C GLY A 279 -14.67 -10.67 -27.00
N GLN A 280 -13.97 -9.66 -26.49
CA GLN A 280 -12.94 -9.84 -25.46
C GLN A 280 -13.57 -10.25 -24.13
N ALA A 281 -12.96 -11.23 -23.46
CA ALA A 281 -13.30 -11.58 -22.09
C ALA A 281 -12.82 -10.47 -21.13
N THR A 282 -13.61 -10.17 -20.11
CA THR A 282 -13.30 -9.11 -19.14
C THR A 282 -13.78 -9.46 -17.74
N THR A 283 -13.10 -8.89 -16.75
CA THR A 283 -13.53 -8.86 -15.36
C THR A 283 -14.07 -7.45 -15.04
N LEU A 284 -15.36 -7.37 -14.73
CA LEU A 284 -15.95 -6.15 -14.19
C LEU A 284 -15.60 -6.03 -12.71
N SER A 285 -15.11 -4.86 -12.34
CA SER A 285 -14.74 -4.47 -10.98
C SER A 285 -15.69 -3.40 -10.47
N LEU A 286 -16.26 -3.62 -9.29
CA LEU A 286 -17.23 -2.72 -8.67
C LEU A 286 -17.08 -2.71 -7.14
N ARG A 287 -16.89 -1.53 -6.57
CA ARG A 287 -16.78 -1.38 -5.12
C ARG A 287 -18.12 -1.62 -4.42
N PRO A 288 -18.17 -2.39 -3.30
CA PRO A 288 -19.42 -2.69 -2.57
C PRO A 288 -20.21 -1.46 -2.12
N GLU A 289 -19.55 -0.38 -1.74
CA GLU A 289 -20.15 0.88 -1.30
C GLU A 289 -20.75 1.72 -2.45
N ARG A 290 -20.42 1.40 -3.70
CA ARG A 290 -20.97 2.06 -4.90
C ARG A 290 -22.29 1.46 -5.35
N VAL A 291 -22.63 0.29 -4.83
CA VAL A 291 -23.90 -0.39 -5.13
C VAL A 291 -25.01 0.18 -4.25
N LYS A 292 -26.17 0.45 -4.85
CA LYS A 292 -27.38 0.91 -4.16
C LYS A 292 -28.41 -0.18 -4.14
N ILE A 293 -29.09 -0.34 -2.99
CA ILE A 293 -30.25 -1.23 -2.85
C ILE A 293 -31.52 -0.43 -3.10
N ASN A 294 -32.45 -1.00 -3.89
CA ASN A 294 -33.74 -0.43 -4.26
C ASN A 294 -33.62 1.04 -4.73
N PRO A 295 -32.73 1.34 -5.71
CA PRO A 295 -32.62 2.70 -6.21
C PRO A 295 -33.92 3.11 -6.91
N PRO A 296 -34.25 4.41 -6.98
CA PRO A 296 -35.42 4.90 -7.72
C PRO A 296 -35.43 4.41 -9.16
N ALA A 297 -36.61 4.10 -9.70
CA ALA A 297 -36.75 3.61 -11.06
C ALA A 297 -36.12 4.57 -12.07
N GLY A 298 -35.28 4.04 -12.99
CA GLY A 298 -34.57 4.80 -14.02
C GLY A 298 -33.39 5.63 -13.54
N SER A 299 -33.03 5.59 -12.25
CA SER A 299 -31.88 6.37 -11.71
C SER A 299 -30.53 5.74 -11.98
N MET A 300 -30.48 4.45 -12.30
CA MET A 300 -29.23 3.69 -12.53
C MET A 300 -29.23 3.02 -13.90
N PRO A 301 -28.11 3.11 -14.66
CA PRO A 301 -27.98 2.45 -15.95
C PRO A 301 -27.81 0.93 -15.85
N ASN A 302 -27.32 0.44 -14.72
CA ASN A 302 -27.21 -0.97 -14.37
C ASN A 302 -28.17 -1.25 -13.22
N LEU A 303 -29.13 -2.15 -13.46
CA LEU A 303 -30.18 -2.51 -12.50
C LEU A 303 -30.45 -4.00 -12.60
N PHE A 304 -30.41 -4.71 -11.47
CA PHE A 304 -30.54 -6.16 -11.42
C PHE A 304 -31.38 -6.58 -10.22
N ASP A 305 -32.21 -7.61 -10.42
CA ASP A 305 -32.87 -8.29 -9.32
C ASP A 305 -31.86 -9.12 -8.53
N ALA A 306 -31.96 -9.09 -7.22
CA ALA A 306 -31.08 -9.78 -6.30
C ALA A 306 -31.86 -10.35 -5.11
N GLU A 307 -31.27 -11.34 -4.46
CA GLU A 307 -31.81 -11.94 -3.23
C GLU A 307 -30.79 -11.80 -2.10
N VAL A 308 -31.23 -11.31 -0.96
CA VAL A 308 -30.37 -11.18 0.24
C VAL A 308 -30.06 -12.57 0.77
N ARG A 309 -28.78 -12.88 0.92
CA ARG A 309 -28.29 -14.14 1.50
C ARG A 309 -27.91 -13.99 2.97
N GLU A 310 -27.24 -12.92 3.30
CA GLU A 310 -26.69 -12.73 4.64
C GLU A 310 -26.49 -11.23 4.94
N LEU A 311 -26.69 -10.84 6.20
CA LEU A 311 -26.35 -9.51 6.71
C LEU A 311 -25.34 -9.64 7.84
N ILE A 312 -24.20 -8.95 7.73
CA ILE A 312 -23.15 -8.92 8.73
C ILE A 312 -23.03 -7.50 9.24
N TYR A 313 -23.35 -7.30 10.53
CA TYR A 313 -23.22 -6.02 11.20
C TYR A 313 -21.77 -5.80 11.65
N LEU A 314 -21.13 -4.72 11.18
CA LEU A 314 -19.72 -4.40 11.46
C LEU A 314 -19.55 -3.09 12.24
N GLY A 315 -20.62 -2.54 12.77
CA GLY A 315 -20.64 -1.32 13.58
C GLY A 315 -20.88 -0.07 12.74
N ASP A 316 -19.95 0.36 11.94
CA ASP A 316 -20.03 1.54 11.06
C ASP A 316 -20.86 1.28 9.79
N HIS A 317 -20.92 0.03 9.35
CA HIS A 317 -21.70 -0.40 8.19
C HIS A 317 -22.29 -1.81 8.35
N VAL A 318 -23.27 -2.12 7.51
CA VAL A 318 -23.79 -3.47 7.31
C VAL A 318 -23.29 -3.99 5.98
N ARG A 319 -22.59 -5.14 6.03
CA ARG A 319 -22.16 -5.88 4.86
C ARG A 319 -23.26 -6.85 4.46
N THR A 320 -23.93 -6.58 3.35
CA THR A 320 -25.03 -7.39 2.83
C THR A 320 -24.52 -8.26 1.69
N ARG A 321 -24.54 -9.57 1.85
CA ARG A 321 -24.25 -10.52 0.78
C ARG A 321 -25.52 -10.83 0.01
N VAL A 322 -25.47 -10.74 -1.31
CA VAL A 322 -26.62 -10.96 -2.18
C VAL A 322 -26.27 -11.92 -3.32
N SER A 323 -27.27 -12.65 -3.78
CA SER A 323 -27.19 -13.42 -5.02
C SER A 323 -27.70 -12.56 -6.18
N VAL A 324 -26.90 -12.40 -7.22
CA VAL A 324 -27.22 -11.61 -8.41
C VAL A 324 -26.57 -12.22 -9.64
N CYS A 325 -27.26 -12.33 -10.77
CA CYS A 325 -26.73 -12.84 -12.04
C CYS A 325 -25.99 -14.20 -11.91
N GLY A 326 -26.47 -15.09 -11.03
CA GLY A 326 -25.81 -16.37 -10.76
C GLY A 326 -24.58 -16.32 -9.86
N HIS A 327 -24.21 -15.15 -9.35
CA HIS A 327 -23.13 -14.96 -8.36
C HIS A 327 -23.72 -14.93 -6.96
N GLU A 328 -23.24 -15.78 -6.06
CA GLU A 328 -23.74 -15.93 -4.68
C GLU A 328 -23.02 -15.02 -3.66
N ASP A 329 -21.86 -14.47 -4.02
CA ASP A 329 -20.97 -13.73 -3.13
C ASP A 329 -20.85 -12.24 -3.46
N PHE A 330 -21.89 -11.67 -4.07
CA PHE A 330 -21.89 -10.24 -4.37
C PHE A 330 -22.19 -9.44 -3.10
N VAL A 331 -21.39 -8.44 -2.81
CA VAL A 331 -21.43 -7.66 -1.56
C VAL A 331 -21.93 -6.24 -1.81
N VAL A 332 -22.83 -5.79 -0.94
CA VAL A 332 -23.24 -4.38 -0.84
C VAL A 332 -22.91 -3.88 0.55
N LYS A 333 -22.24 -2.72 0.65
CA LYS A 333 -21.98 -2.04 1.92
C LYS A 333 -22.95 -0.90 2.12
N LEU A 334 -23.71 -0.97 3.20
CA LEU A 334 -24.64 0.08 3.59
C LEU A 334 -24.13 0.76 4.86
N PRO A 335 -23.99 2.10 4.88
CA PRO A 335 -23.70 2.81 6.12
C PRO A 335 -24.71 2.44 7.20
N ASN A 336 -24.24 2.27 8.45
CA ASN A 336 -25.14 2.04 9.58
C ASN A 336 -25.79 3.37 9.99
N SER A 337 -26.78 3.81 9.22
CA SER A 337 -27.63 4.96 9.51
C SER A 337 -29.05 4.50 9.83
N ASP A 338 -29.84 5.33 10.50
CA ASP A 338 -31.24 5.03 10.85
C ASP A 338 -32.02 4.51 9.63
N GLY A 339 -32.43 3.26 9.68
CA GLY A 339 -33.16 2.55 8.61
C GLY A 339 -32.34 1.68 7.66
N ALA A 340 -31.02 1.55 7.85
CA ALA A 340 -30.15 0.85 6.90
C ALA A 340 -30.24 -0.70 6.93
N ALA A 341 -30.87 -1.32 7.90
CA ALA A 341 -30.83 -2.77 8.09
C ALA A 341 -32.20 -3.39 8.31
N GLN A 342 -33.09 -3.27 7.32
CA GLN A 342 -34.44 -3.89 7.40
C GLN A 342 -34.67 -5.03 6.40
N PHE A 343 -33.60 -5.65 5.90
CA PHE A 343 -33.69 -6.80 5.02
C PHE A 343 -33.48 -8.08 5.80
N GLU A 344 -34.32 -9.09 5.56
CA GLU A 344 -34.09 -10.44 6.07
C GLU A 344 -33.48 -11.33 4.99
N PRO A 345 -32.72 -12.37 5.36
CA PRO A 345 -32.25 -13.37 4.39
C PRO A 345 -33.45 -13.93 3.60
N GLY A 346 -33.29 -14.05 2.28
CA GLY A 346 -34.38 -14.44 1.36
C GLY A 346 -35.19 -13.26 0.81
N ALA A 347 -34.99 -12.04 1.30
CA ALA A 347 -35.68 -10.87 0.76
C ALA A 347 -35.26 -10.61 -0.70
N LYS A 348 -36.22 -10.39 -1.57
CA LYS A 348 -36.02 -9.97 -2.96
C LYS A 348 -35.86 -8.46 -3.00
N ILE A 349 -34.77 -8.02 -3.58
CA ILE A 349 -34.40 -6.61 -3.71
C ILE A 349 -33.94 -6.32 -5.14
N THR A 350 -33.84 -5.05 -5.47
CA THR A 350 -33.17 -4.61 -6.68
C THR A 350 -31.85 -3.93 -6.29
N ILE A 351 -30.78 -4.21 -6.99
CA ILE A 351 -29.51 -3.50 -6.82
C ILE A 351 -29.13 -2.75 -8.09
N GLY A 352 -28.43 -1.63 -7.94
CA GLY A 352 -28.01 -0.86 -9.09
C GLY A 352 -26.76 -0.04 -8.83
N TRP A 353 -26.07 0.31 -9.93
CA TRP A 353 -24.85 1.13 -9.92
C TRP A 353 -24.70 1.94 -11.21
N LYS A 354 -23.88 2.95 -11.14
CA LYS A 354 -23.58 3.81 -12.29
C LYS A 354 -22.51 3.20 -13.20
N THR A 355 -22.47 3.64 -14.45
CA THR A 355 -21.43 3.21 -15.42
C THR A 355 -20.03 3.58 -14.96
N GLU A 356 -19.87 4.80 -14.41
CA GLU A 356 -18.57 5.30 -13.90
C GLU A 356 -18.02 4.55 -12.69
N ASP A 357 -18.88 3.86 -11.94
CA ASP A 357 -18.48 3.08 -10.76
C ASP A 357 -18.02 1.64 -11.10
N CYS A 358 -18.26 1.20 -12.35
CA CYS A 358 -17.94 -0.14 -12.82
C CYS A 358 -16.84 -0.08 -13.89
N ARG A 359 -15.77 -0.86 -13.73
CA ARG A 359 -14.59 -0.89 -14.62
C ARG A 359 -14.46 -2.25 -15.29
N ALA A 360 -14.35 -2.27 -16.60
CA ALA A 360 -14.01 -3.46 -17.38
C ALA A 360 -12.49 -3.57 -17.49
N LEU A 361 -11.93 -4.57 -16.82
CA LEU A 361 -10.50 -4.80 -16.67
C LEU A 361 -10.10 -6.06 -17.45
N ASP A 362 -8.80 -6.37 -17.46
CA ASP A 362 -8.27 -7.61 -17.98
C ASP A 362 -8.98 -8.84 -17.38
N ALA A 363 -9.10 -9.90 -18.18
CA ALA A 363 -9.50 -11.20 -17.67
C ALA A 363 -8.25 -11.98 -17.25
N PRO A 364 -8.31 -12.81 -16.18
CA PRO A 364 -7.22 -13.66 -15.73
C PRO A 364 -6.85 -14.72 -16.74
#